data_691549f533e81746dde75cdbe8334fa7
#
_entry.id   691549f533e81746dde75cdbe8334fa7
#
_cell.length_a   1.000
_cell.length_b   1.000
_cell.length_c   1.000
_cell.angle_alpha   90.00
_cell.angle_beta   90.00
_cell.angle_gamma   90.00
#
_symmetry.space_group_name_H-M   'P 1'
#
loop_
_entity.id
_entity.type
_entity.pdbx_description
1 polymer ?
#
loop_
_entity_poly.entity_id
_entity_poly.type
_entity_poly.pdbx_seq_one_letter_code
_entity_poly.pdbx_strand_id
1 'polypeptide(L)'
;MDRGFSQKITKKLLPGKNTGKYIIAAAAAVLLLVLFSDFLFPEKAETEKTESDYISQLEEKLETVLSETKGVGPCEVVITAVGGNEYVYATEKTDKSKSSVSGEKTQTDTDIKTNVKTVTEQRSEKPLVEKEIYPEIQGAVIICKGGGSGKIRAEVTEIASTLLGISSDKIVVGEKK
;
A
#
# COMPACT_ATOMS: atom_id res chain seq x y z
N MET A 1 -42.75 46.50 -13.57
CA MET A 1 -41.83 46.37 -14.71
C MET A 1 -40.67 45.55 -14.19
N ASP A 2 -40.51 44.25 -14.46
CA ASP A 2 -40.66 43.44 -15.61
C ASP A 2 -40.94 41.96 -15.24
N ARG A 3 -42.11 41.46 -15.63
CA ARG A 3 -42.43 40.01 -15.56
C ARG A 3 -42.43 39.43 -16.97
N GLY A 4 -41.34 39.53 -17.67
CA GLY A 4 -41.30 39.17 -19.12
C GLY A 4 -40.22 38.18 -19.58
N PHE A 5 -39.29 37.75 -18.68
CA PHE A 5 -38.13 37.00 -19.12
C PHE A 5 -38.15 35.49 -18.86
N SER A 6 -39.13 35.00 -18.06
CA SER A 6 -39.14 33.60 -17.64
C SER A 6 -39.94 32.63 -18.48
N GLN A 7 -40.62 33.07 -19.57
CA GLN A 7 -41.52 32.17 -20.36
C GLN A 7 -41.03 31.77 -21.75
N LYS A 8 -39.79 32.11 -22.12
CA LYS A 8 -39.26 31.77 -23.45
C LYS A 8 -38.34 30.55 -23.54
N ILE A 9 -37.95 29.94 -22.44
CA ILE A 9 -37.01 28.81 -22.46
C ILE A 9 -37.69 27.45 -22.47
N THR A 10 -38.94 27.33 -22.09
CA THR A 10 -39.63 26.03 -21.98
C THR A 10 -40.38 25.55 -23.22
N LYS A 11 -40.35 26.33 -24.35
CA LYS A 11 -41.16 26.00 -25.55
C LYS A 11 -40.42 25.36 -26.71
N LYS A 12 -39.12 24.98 -26.54
CA LYS A 12 -38.30 24.43 -27.64
C LYS A 12 -37.84 22.98 -27.44
N LEU A 13 -38.46 22.21 -26.56
CA LEU A 13 -38.14 20.79 -26.33
C LEU A 13 -39.35 19.89 -26.45
N LEU A 14 -40.20 20.11 -27.45
CA LEU A 14 -41.19 19.10 -27.82
C LEU A 14 -40.59 18.30 -28.98
N PRO A 15 -40.33 17.01 -28.85
CA PRO A 15 -39.70 16.20 -29.85
C PRO A 15 -40.68 15.93 -31.01
N GLY A 16 -40.24 16.24 -32.24
CA GLY A 16 -40.90 15.76 -33.45
C GLY A 16 -40.91 14.22 -33.46
N LYS A 17 -41.79 13.63 -34.27
CA LYS A 17 -42.15 12.20 -34.33
C LYS A 17 -40.96 11.20 -34.46
N ASN A 18 -39.74 11.68 -34.71
CA ASN A 18 -38.51 10.86 -34.82
C ASN A 18 -37.51 11.09 -33.67
N THR A 19 -37.70 12.09 -32.80
CA THR A 19 -36.79 12.38 -31.68
C THR A 19 -36.90 11.38 -30.55
N GLY A 20 -38.02 10.65 -30.42
CA GLY A 20 -38.15 9.57 -29.42
C GLY A 20 -37.11 8.45 -29.62
N LYS A 21 -36.75 8.13 -30.85
CA LYS A 21 -35.74 7.10 -31.12
C LYS A 21 -34.34 7.55 -30.73
N TYR A 22 -34.01 8.83 -30.88
CA TYR A 22 -32.72 9.38 -30.50
C TYR A 22 -32.58 9.53 -28.94
N ILE A 23 -33.70 9.80 -28.28
CA ILE A 23 -33.74 9.85 -26.78
C ILE A 23 -33.51 8.44 -26.21
N ILE A 24 -34.15 7.43 -26.77
CA ILE A 24 -33.95 6.02 -26.36
C ILE A 24 -32.53 5.58 -26.69
N ALA A 25 -31.97 5.93 -27.86
CA ALA A 25 -30.60 5.61 -28.21
C ALA A 25 -29.58 6.32 -27.30
N ALA A 26 -29.81 7.58 -26.95
CA ALA A 26 -28.98 8.32 -25.98
C ALA A 26 -29.05 7.73 -24.58
N ALA A 27 -30.24 7.34 -24.09
CA ALA A 27 -30.41 6.67 -22.83
C ALA A 27 -29.71 5.30 -22.80
N ALA A 28 -29.80 4.54 -23.90
CA ALA A 28 -29.08 3.26 -24.03
C ALA A 28 -27.55 3.44 -24.06
N ALA A 29 -27.06 4.49 -24.72
CA ALA A 29 -25.62 4.81 -24.73
C ALA A 29 -25.10 5.22 -23.36
N VAL A 30 -25.87 5.99 -22.59
CA VAL A 30 -25.52 6.36 -21.20
C VAL A 30 -25.54 5.12 -20.30
N LEU A 31 -26.52 4.24 -20.46
CA LEU A 31 -26.59 2.99 -19.71
C LEU A 31 -25.40 2.07 -20.03
N LEU A 32 -25.00 1.98 -21.28
CA LEU A 32 -23.79 1.24 -21.70
C LEU A 32 -22.52 1.87 -21.11
N LEU A 33 -22.40 3.20 -21.09
CA LEU A 33 -21.28 3.90 -20.47
C LEU A 33 -21.18 3.63 -18.97
N VAL A 34 -22.31 3.55 -18.26
CA VAL A 34 -22.34 3.20 -16.84
C VAL A 34 -21.95 1.74 -16.63
N LEU A 35 -22.45 0.81 -17.44
CA LEU A 35 -22.11 -0.61 -17.34
C LEU A 35 -20.64 -0.91 -17.73
N PHE A 36 -20.05 -0.08 -18.60
CA PHE A 36 -18.63 -0.18 -18.98
C PHE A 36 -17.71 0.71 -18.13
N SER A 37 -18.25 1.50 -17.19
CA SER A 37 -17.48 2.39 -16.33
C SER A 37 -16.43 1.64 -15.51
N ASP A 38 -16.79 0.48 -14.95
CA ASP A 38 -15.88 -0.35 -14.16
C ASP A 38 -14.73 -0.95 -15.00
N PHE A 39 -14.96 -1.09 -16.33
CA PHE A 39 -13.93 -1.58 -17.24
C PHE A 39 -12.99 -0.46 -17.75
N LEU A 40 -13.52 0.76 -17.89
CA LEU A 40 -12.75 1.93 -18.38
C LEU A 40 -12.01 2.66 -17.26
N PHE A 41 -12.50 2.57 -16.03
CA PHE A 41 -11.86 3.10 -14.84
C PHE A 41 -11.74 1.97 -13.81
N PRO A 42 -10.75 1.06 -13.97
CA PRO A 42 -10.45 0.13 -12.92
C PRO A 42 -10.13 0.99 -11.69
N GLU A 43 -11.02 0.95 -10.71
CA GLU A 43 -10.76 1.51 -9.39
C GLU A 43 -9.44 0.89 -8.96
N LYS A 44 -8.43 1.76 -8.83
CA LYS A 44 -7.13 1.34 -8.33
C LYS A 44 -7.40 0.91 -6.91
N ALA A 45 -7.72 -0.38 -6.75
CA ALA A 45 -7.75 -0.99 -5.44
C ALA A 45 -6.47 -0.52 -4.77
N GLU A 46 -6.58 0.21 -3.67
CA GLU A 46 -5.45 0.39 -2.75
C GLU A 46 -5.09 -1.02 -2.35
N THR A 47 -4.18 -1.59 -3.13
CA THR A 47 -3.55 -2.86 -2.79
C THR A 47 -2.94 -2.61 -1.44
N GLU A 48 -3.50 -3.23 -0.40
CA GLU A 48 -2.82 -3.33 0.88
C GLU A 48 -1.40 -3.70 0.51
N LYS A 49 -0.44 -2.82 0.84
CA LYS A 49 0.96 -3.03 0.55
C LYS A 49 1.35 -4.32 1.23
N THR A 50 1.30 -5.39 0.46
CA THR A 50 1.60 -6.73 0.93
C THR A 50 3.12 -6.78 1.19
N GLU A 51 3.56 -7.59 2.11
CA GLU A 51 4.96 -7.92 2.40
C GLU A 51 5.80 -8.10 1.12
N SER A 52 5.20 -8.77 0.13
CA SER A 52 5.71 -8.93 -1.23
C SER A 52 6.10 -7.59 -1.89
N ASP A 53 5.34 -6.52 -1.68
CA ASP A 53 5.60 -5.23 -2.34
C ASP A 53 6.85 -4.53 -1.81
N TYR A 54 7.14 -4.62 -0.50
CA TYR A 54 8.32 -4.02 0.09
C TYR A 54 9.61 -4.69 -0.40
N ILE A 55 9.64 -6.03 -0.35
CA ILE A 55 10.80 -6.81 -0.79
C ILE A 55 11.03 -6.61 -2.29
N SER A 56 9.97 -6.71 -3.11
CA SER A 56 10.08 -6.48 -4.56
C SER A 56 10.60 -5.08 -4.92
N GLN A 57 10.21 -4.06 -4.18
CA GLN A 57 10.75 -2.70 -4.37
C GLN A 57 12.24 -2.60 -4.00
N LEU A 58 12.69 -3.33 -2.98
CA LEU A 58 14.10 -3.39 -2.63
C LEU A 58 14.91 -4.13 -3.69
N GLU A 59 14.40 -5.25 -4.19
CA GLU A 59 15.01 -6.02 -5.28
C GLU A 59 15.17 -5.15 -6.53
N GLU A 60 14.10 -4.48 -6.99
CA GLU A 60 14.12 -3.59 -8.16
C GLU A 60 15.12 -2.42 -8.00
N LYS A 61 15.14 -1.80 -6.82
CA LYS A 61 16.09 -0.72 -6.53
C LYS A 61 17.52 -1.23 -6.55
N LEU A 62 17.77 -2.39 -5.95
CA LEU A 62 19.12 -2.97 -5.91
C LEU A 62 19.59 -3.39 -7.30
N GLU A 63 18.73 -4.00 -8.12
CA GLU A 63 18.99 -4.33 -9.51
C GLU A 63 19.36 -3.08 -10.33
N THR A 64 18.61 -2.01 -10.15
CA THR A 64 18.87 -0.72 -10.84
C THR A 64 20.24 -0.18 -10.47
N VAL A 65 20.55 -0.04 -9.19
CA VAL A 65 21.84 0.50 -8.72
C VAL A 65 23.01 -0.37 -9.16
N LEU A 66 22.88 -1.70 -9.06
CA LEU A 66 23.93 -2.62 -9.45
C LEU A 66 24.14 -2.62 -10.96
N SER A 67 23.10 -2.56 -11.77
CA SER A 67 23.20 -2.55 -13.23
C SER A 67 23.88 -1.28 -13.78
N GLU A 68 23.76 -0.15 -13.05
CA GLU A 68 24.45 1.11 -13.36
C GLU A 68 25.93 1.10 -12.92
N THR A 69 26.33 0.14 -12.08
CA THR A 69 27.70 0.03 -11.59
C THR A 69 28.63 -0.51 -12.70
N LYS A 70 29.77 0.16 -12.89
CA LYS A 70 30.70 -0.18 -13.97
C LYS A 70 31.22 -1.61 -13.87
N GLY A 71 30.97 -2.38 -14.93
CA GLY A 71 31.46 -3.77 -15.06
C GLY A 71 30.57 -4.83 -14.46
N VAL A 72 29.52 -4.46 -13.78
CA VAL A 72 28.52 -5.40 -13.19
C VAL A 72 27.58 -5.92 -14.27
N GLY A 73 26.99 -5.01 -15.08
CA GLY A 73 26.03 -5.36 -16.13
C GLY A 73 24.66 -5.77 -15.58
N PRO A 74 23.82 -6.38 -16.42
CA PRO A 74 22.47 -6.78 -15.99
C PRO A 74 22.49 -7.72 -14.78
N CYS A 75 21.73 -7.37 -13.76
CA CYS A 75 21.63 -8.11 -12.52
C CYS A 75 20.22 -8.67 -12.32
N GLU A 76 20.14 -9.69 -11.50
CA GLU A 76 18.92 -10.29 -10.99
C GLU A 76 19.12 -10.51 -9.49
N VAL A 77 18.21 -10.00 -8.69
CA VAL A 77 18.33 -9.99 -7.23
C VAL A 77 17.15 -10.72 -6.62
N VAL A 78 17.45 -11.57 -5.64
CA VAL A 78 16.43 -12.24 -4.81
C VAL A 78 16.79 -12.00 -3.35
N ILE A 79 15.85 -11.41 -2.61
CA ILE A 79 16.00 -11.11 -1.19
C ILE A 79 15.15 -12.09 -0.37
N THR A 80 15.73 -12.64 0.68
CA THR A 80 15.02 -13.45 1.66
C THR A 80 14.81 -12.67 2.96
N ALA A 81 13.60 -12.71 3.49
CA ALA A 81 13.24 -12.05 4.74
C ALA A 81 12.53 -13.01 5.69
N VAL A 82 12.48 -12.67 6.97
CA VAL A 82 11.76 -13.40 8.02
C VAL A 82 10.73 -12.48 8.66
N GLY A 83 9.58 -13.05 8.98
CA GLY A 83 8.42 -12.32 9.46
C GLY A 83 7.63 -11.71 8.31
N GLY A 84 6.53 -11.07 8.64
CA GLY A 84 5.71 -10.28 7.73
C GLY A 84 5.65 -8.84 8.20
N ASN A 85 4.87 -8.02 7.50
CA ASN A 85 4.55 -6.68 7.98
C ASN A 85 3.74 -6.80 9.27
N GLU A 86 4.25 -6.23 10.35
CA GLU A 86 3.55 -6.14 11.61
C GLU A 86 2.99 -4.74 11.80
N TYR A 87 1.70 -4.65 12.12
CA TYR A 87 1.04 -3.39 12.40
C TYR A 87 0.85 -3.23 13.91
N VAL A 88 1.46 -2.20 14.46
CA VAL A 88 1.22 -1.78 15.84
C VAL A 88 0.08 -0.78 15.83
N TYR A 89 -1.03 -1.13 16.48
CA TYR A 89 -2.20 -0.28 16.57
C TYR A 89 -2.16 0.61 17.79
N ALA A 90 -2.60 1.85 17.65
CA ALA A 90 -2.75 2.76 18.77
C ALA A 90 -3.76 2.21 19.76
N THR A 91 -3.37 2.15 21.02
CA THR A 91 -4.21 1.64 22.12
C THR A 91 -4.54 2.74 23.13
N GLU A 92 -5.74 2.70 23.67
CA GLU A 92 -6.15 3.52 24.81
C GLU A 92 -6.24 2.63 26.05
N LYS A 93 -5.46 2.96 27.05
CA LYS A 93 -5.51 2.30 28.36
C LYS A 93 -6.45 3.09 29.27
N THR A 94 -7.50 2.45 29.73
CA THR A 94 -8.38 3.02 30.74
C THR A 94 -8.13 2.30 32.04
N ASP A 95 -7.41 2.95 32.96
CA ASP A 95 -7.16 2.45 34.30
C ASP A 95 -8.33 2.85 35.20
N LYS A 96 -9.13 1.88 35.64
CA LYS A 96 -10.15 2.06 36.67
C LYS A 96 -9.64 1.43 37.95
N SER A 97 -9.07 2.22 38.85
CA SER A 97 -8.75 1.77 40.21
C SER A 97 -9.94 2.08 41.11
N LYS A 98 -10.53 1.04 41.73
CA LYS A 98 -11.45 1.18 42.84
C LYS A 98 -10.71 0.77 44.12
N SER A 99 -10.43 1.72 44.97
CA SER A 99 -9.98 1.43 46.32
C SER A 99 -11.15 1.45 47.29
N SER A 100 -11.44 0.34 47.94
CA SER A 100 -12.38 0.28 49.05
C SER A 100 -11.62 0.03 50.31
N VAL A 101 -11.74 0.98 51.25
CA VAL A 101 -11.18 0.85 52.60
C VAL A 101 -12.29 0.35 53.51
N SER A 102 -12.15 -0.87 54.01
CA SER A 102 -13.02 -1.42 55.05
C SER A 102 -12.17 -1.99 56.17
N GLY A 103 -12.01 -1.20 57.23
CA GLY A 103 -11.17 -1.57 58.35
C GLY A 103 -9.66 -1.59 58.02
N GLU A 104 -8.93 -2.50 58.61
CA GLU A 104 -7.45 -2.60 58.52
C GLU A 104 -6.92 -3.26 57.25
N LYS A 105 -7.79 -3.55 56.24
CA LYS A 105 -7.41 -4.15 54.95
C LYS A 105 -7.79 -3.24 53.79
N THR A 106 -6.78 -2.76 53.06
CA THR A 106 -6.94 -2.06 51.81
C THR A 106 -6.91 -3.09 50.65
N GLN A 107 -8.02 -3.27 49.93
CA GLN A 107 -8.09 -4.08 48.75
C GLN A 107 -8.16 -3.15 47.54
N THR A 108 -7.15 -3.23 46.68
CA THR A 108 -7.10 -2.44 45.43
C THR A 108 -7.31 -3.40 44.28
N ASP A 109 -8.48 -3.32 43.65
CA ASP A 109 -8.77 -4.00 42.40
C ASP A 109 -8.45 -3.04 41.26
N THR A 110 -7.49 -3.42 40.40
CA THR A 110 -7.10 -2.64 39.23
C THR A 110 -7.59 -3.37 37.98
N ASP A 111 -8.65 -2.86 37.37
CA ASP A 111 -9.12 -3.30 36.05
C ASP A 111 -8.45 -2.46 34.96
N ILE A 112 -7.52 -3.08 34.23
CA ILE A 112 -6.87 -2.46 33.06
C ILE A 112 -7.59 -2.92 31.82
N LYS A 113 -8.32 -2.01 31.15
CA LYS A 113 -8.91 -2.26 29.84
C LYS A 113 -8.08 -1.59 28.77
N THR A 114 -7.54 -2.39 27.86
CA THR A 114 -6.83 -1.93 26.68
C THR A 114 -7.78 -1.99 25.48
N ASN A 115 -8.13 -0.84 24.90
CA ASN A 115 -8.96 -0.76 23.71
C ASN A 115 -8.11 -0.26 22.54
N VAL A 116 -8.30 -0.83 21.36
CA VAL A 116 -7.68 -0.34 20.12
C VAL A 116 -8.42 0.92 19.69
N LYS A 117 -7.68 2.00 19.39
CA LYS A 117 -8.26 3.22 18.83
C LYS A 117 -8.67 2.98 17.39
N THR A 118 -9.91 3.34 17.05
CA THR A 118 -10.44 3.28 15.70
C THR A 118 -10.69 4.67 15.16
N VAL A 119 -10.54 4.84 13.85
CA VAL A 119 -10.92 6.05 13.10
C VAL A 119 -12.06 5.69 12.19
N THR A 120 -13.12 6.50 12.21
CA THR A 120 -14.26 6.32 11.30
C THR A 120 -13.97 7.00 9.97
N GLU A 121 -13.72 6.21 8.93
CA GLU A 121 -13.63 6.69 7.55
C GLU A 121 -14.82 6.15 6.75
N GLN A 122 -15.55 7.05 6.09
CA GLN A 122 -16.65 6.74 5.14
C GLN A 122 -17.63 5.63 5.60
N ARG A 123 -18.02 5.59 6.90
CA ARG A 123 -18.89 4.59 7.53
C ARG A 123 -18.24 3.24 7.88
N SER A 124 -16.93 3.13 7.80
CA SER A 124 -16.16 1.98 8.27
C SER A 124 -15.26 2.39 9.42
N GLU A 125 -15.24 1.61 10.50
CA GLU A 125 -14.28 1.77 11.58
C GLU A 125 -13.02 1.00 11.23
N LYS A 126 -11.89 1.75 11.06
CA LYS A 126 -10.58 1.15 10.84
C LYS A 126 -9.70 1.36 12.07
N PRO A 127 -8.91 0.36 12.49
CA PRO A 127 -7.96 0.54 13.56
C PRO A 127 -6.88 1.56 13.14
N LEU A 128 -6.51 2.44 14.07
CA LEU A 128 -5.46 3.42 13.83
C LEU A 128 -4.09 2.74 13.95
N VAL A 129 -3.37 2.64 12.83
CA VAL A 129 -2.00 2.13 12.80
C VAL A 129 -1.06 3.20 13.36
N GLU A 130 -0.33 2.88 14.42
CA GLU A 130 0.67 3.76 15.04
C GLU A 130 2.05 3.54 14.42
N LYS A 131 2.38 2.29 14.11
CA LYS A 131 3.66 1.91 13.52
C LYS A 131 3.51 0.69 12.62
N GLU A 132 4.18 0.72 11.48
CA GLU A 132 4.38 -0.42 10.60
C GLU A 132 5.83 -0.90 10.75
N ILE A 133 6.01 -2.20 10.99
CA ILE A 133 7.31 -2.85 11.12
C ILE A 133 7.47 -3.74 9.89
N TYR A 134 8.50 -3.48 9.12
CA TYR A 134 8.84 -4.27 7.94
C TYR A 134 9.60 -5.54 8.30
N PRO A 135 9.54 -6.59 7.47
CA PRO A 135 10.23 -7.85 7.71
C PRO A 135 11.76 -7.68 7.77
N GLU A 136 12.41 -8.49 8.59
CA GLU A 136 13.86 -8.49 8.73
C GLU A 136 14.52 -9.25 7.56
N ILE A 137 15.44 -8.59 6.85
CA ILE A 137 16.17 -9.19 5.74
C ILE A 137 17.18 -10.19 6.28
N GLN A 138 17.06 -11.43 5.82
CA GLN A 138 17.94 -12.54 6.23
C GLN A 138 19.14 -12.73 5.31
N GLY A 139 18.98 -12.45 4.02
CA GLY A 139 20.05 -12.61 3.05
C GLY A 139 19.63 -12.18 1.65
N ALA A 140 20.58 -12.15 0.74
CA ALA A 140 20.36 -11.83 -0.66
C ALA A 140 21.22 -12.71 -1.59
N VAL A 141 20.65 -13.07 -2.73
CA VAL A 141 21.34 -13.73 -3.83
C VAL A 141 21.31 -12.78 -5.03
N ILE A 142 22.49 -12.49 -5.58
CA ILE A 142 22.67 -11.54 -6.69
C ILE A 142 23.37 -12.27 -7.83
N ILE A 143 22.75 -12.31 -8.98
CA ILE A 143 23.32 -12.91 -10.19
C ILE A 143 23.51 -11.82 -11.22
N CYS A 144 24.77 -11.50 -11.56
CA CYS A 144 25.10 -10.45 -12.49
C CYS A 144 26.13 -10.91 -13.52
N LYS A 145 26.14 -10.26 -14.70
CA LYS A 145 27.02 -10.63 -15.81
C LYS A 145 28.51 -10.53 -15.44
N GLY A 146 28.89 -9.53 -14.62
CA GLY A 146 30.26 -9.35 -14.14
C GLY A 146 30.64 -10.20 -12.92
N GLY A 147 29.70 -11.00 -12.39
CA GLY A 147 29.89 -11.78 -11.14
C GLY A 147 31.00 -12.82 -11.14
N GLY A 148 31.53 -13.18 -12.32
CA GLY A 148 32.70 -14.03 -12.45
C GLY A 148 34.00 -13.37 -11.93
N SER A 149 34.10 -12.05 -11.94
CA SER A 149 35.26 -11.29 -11.45
C SER A 149 35.26 -11.16 -9.93
N GLY A 150 36.31 -11.55 -9.25
CA GLY A 150 36.47 -11.40 -7.80
C GLY A 150 36.34 -9.96 -7.32
N LYS A 151 36.84 -8.98 -8.12
CA LYS A 151 36.74 -7.57 -7.82
C LYS A 151 35.27 -7.11 -7.87
N ILE A 152 34.56 -7.47 -8.94
CA ILE A 152 33.14 -7.10 -9.11
C ILE A 152 32.29 -7.73 -8.01
N ARG A 153 32.54 -9.00 -7.66
CA ARG A 153 31.83 -9.65 -6.55
C ARG A 153 32.01 -8.90 -5.23
N ALA A 154 33.21 -8.48 -4.90
CA ALA A 154 33.46 -7.73 -3.68
C ALA A 154 32.72 -6.38 -3.67
N GLU A 155 32.75 -5.66 -4.78
CA GLU A 155 32.06 -4.37 -4.95
C GLU A 155 30.54 -4.52 -4.86
N VAL A 156 29.96 -5.52 -5.55
CA VAL A 156 28.52 -5.84 -5.47
C VAL A 156 28.10 -6.23 -4.05
N THR A 157 28.91 -7.04 -3.37
CA THR A 157 28.65 -7.45 -1.98
C THR A 157 28.66 -6.24 -1.04
N GLU A 158 29.61 -5.32 -1.20
CA GLU A 158 29.69 -4.10 -0.38
C GLU A 158 28.49 -3.18 -0.58
N ILE A 159 28.11 -2.94 -1.86
CA ILE A 159 26.93 -2.15 -2.20
C ILE A 159 25.65 -2.77 -1.60
N ALA A 160 25.45 -4.06 -1.83
CA ALA A 160 24.26 -4.77 -1.34
C ALA A 160 24.21 -4.81 0.20
N SER A 161 25.34 -5.06 0.87
CA SER A 161 25.45 -5.04 2.33
C SER A 161 25.04 -3.68 2.90
N THR A 162 25.47 -2.60 2.26
CA THR A 162 25.17 -1.23 2.68
C THR A 162 23.67 -0.90 2.48
N LEU A 163 23.11 -1.26 1.32
CA LEU A 163 21.71 -0.95 0.99
C LEU A 163 20.72 -1.79 1.80
N LEU A 164 21.03 -3.04 2.04
CA LEU A 164 20.16 -3.96 2.78
C LEU A 164 20.38 -3.92 4.29
N GLY A 165 21.48 -3.33 4.77
CA GLY A 165 21.81 -3.29 6.19
C GLY A 165 22.18 -4.65 6.79
N ILE A 166 22.62 -5.61 5.96
CA ILE A 166 22.99 -6.96 6.39
C ILE A 166 24.49 -7.21 6.21
N SER A 167 25.01 -8.19 6.94
CA SER A 167 26.40 -8.62 6.88
C SER A 167 26.76 -9.23 5.51
N SER A 168 27.96 -9.03 5.04
CA SER A 168 28.45 -9.52 3.74
C SER A 168 28.42 -11.06 3.60
N ASP A 169 28.49 -11.79 4.71
CA ASP A 169 28.38 -13.26 4.76
C ASP A 169 27.00 -13.78 4.40
N LYS A 170 25.98 -12.91 4.47
CA LYS A 170 24.58 -13.21 4.09
C LYS A 170 24.28 -12.90 2.62
N ILE A 171 25.27 -12.48 1.85
CA ILE A 171 25.13 -12.10 0.44
C ILE A 171 25.94 -13.05 -0.43
N VAL A 172 25.27 -13.64 -1.40
CA VAL A 172 25.91 -14.52 -2.39
C VAL A 172 25.85 -13.86 -3.76
N VAL A 173 27.00 -13.69 -4.40
CA VAL A 173 27.09 -13.11 -5.74
C VAL A 173 27.57 -14.17 -6.73
N GLY A 174 26.79 -14.39 -7.78
CA GLY A 174 27.05 -15.35 -8.86
C GLY A 174 27.19 -14.70 -10.23
N GLU A 175 27.71 -15.47 -11.19
CA GLU A 175 27.82 -15.03 -12.59
C GLU A 175 26.55 -15.45 -13.35
N LYS A 176 26.00 -14.51 -14.11
CA LYS A 176 24.85 -14.74 -15.01
C LYS A 176 25.38 -15.37 -16.32
N LYS A 177 24.79 -16.48 -16.75
CA LYS A 177 25.08 -17.16 -18.02
C LYS A 177 24.74 -16.33 -19.23
#